data_f64bcbfcb650f612d5273d4e23f171d1
#
_entry.id   f64bcbfcb650f612d5273d4e23f171d1
#
_cell.length_a   1.000
_cell.length_b   1.000
_cell.length_c   1.000
_cell.angle_alpha   90.00
_cell.angle_beta   90.00
_cell.angle_gamma   90.00
#
_symmetry.space_group_name_H-M   'P 1'
#
loop_
_entity.id
_entity.type
_entity.pdbx_description
1 polymer ?
#
loop_
_entity_poly.entity_id
_entity_poly.type
_entity_poly.pdbx_seq_one_letter_code
_entity_poly.pdbx_strand_id
1 'polypeptide(L)'
;LELVGTDKNFTPQRMEIINTASSVFNIVQYEYQLIESFVILEQAQSLNYADILLLDKGSQFIEEGRLNKHVHGHIEGSLIFMRVQSVDMYFTKYLGDETNALNGFPMQSNRVYLFSHGSTIKTQAGDALYYSDLVAHFNEEIKTTKLSFNVRIDELKFPSGAIGLRNVAISEGPGKLIGIMGASGAGKTTLLNVMAGLVKPTTGQILINGFDIHAQKEKIHGVIGYVSQDDLLIEELTVYQNLYYNAKLCFATF
;
A
#
# COMPACT_ATOMS: atom_id res chain seq x y z
N LEU A 1 -6.98 -21.43 -14.38
CA LEU A 1 -6.52 -20.95 -15.70
C LEU A 1 -5.06 -21.35 -15.95
N GLU A 2 -4.13 -21.00 -15.06
CA GLU A 2 -2.70 -21.33 -15.25
C GLU A 2 -2.46 -22.85 -15.36
N LEU A 3 -3.10 -23.66 -14.52
CA LEU A 3 -3.02 -25.13 -14.59
C LEU A 3 -3.55 -25.69 -15.93
N VAL A 4 -4.61 -25.10 -16.47
CA VAL A 4 -5.18 -25.48 -17.76
C VAL A 4 -4.34 -24.99 -18.92
N GLY A 5 -3.63 -23.89 -18.73
CA GLY A 5 -2.75 -23.28 -19.73
C GLY A 5 -1.31 -23.79 -19.75
N THR A 6 -0.95 -24.79 -18.91
CA THR A 6 0.42 -25.31 -18.83
C THR A 6 0.94 -25.85 -20.18
N ASP A 7 0.03 -26.39 -20.99
CA ASP A 7 0.30 -26.88 -22.37
C ASP A 7 -0.08 -25.83 -23.44
N LYS A 8 -0.45 -24.60 -23.05
CA LYS A 8 -0.96 -23.52 -23.93
C LYS A 8 -2.17 -23.92 -24.79
N ASN A 9 -2.92 -24.92 -24.39
CA ASN A 9 -4.04 -25.46 -25.16
C ASN A 9 -5.38 -25.05 -24.51
N PHE A 10 -5.86 -23.85 -24.79
CA PHE A 10 -7.14 -23.32 -24.33
C PHE A 10 -8.29 -23.79 -25.24
N THR A 11 -8.65 -25.07 -25.13
CA THR A 11 -9.79 -25.60 -25.89
C THR A 11 -11.12 -25.06 -25.39
N PRO A 12 -12.17 -24.93 -26.24
CA PRO A 12 -13.49 -24.48 -25.83
C PRO A 12 -14.06 -25.27 -24.64
N GLN A 13 -13.84 -26.59 -24.58
CA GLN A 13 -14.30 -27.42 -23.46
C GLN A 13 -13.58 -27.08 -22.14
N ARG A 14 -12.27 -26.80 -22.17
CA ARG A 14 -11.52 -26.37 -20.98
C ARG A 14 -12.01 -25.02 -20.49
N MET A 15 -12.29 -24.10 -21.41
CA MET A 15 -12.79 -22.77 -21.07
C MET A 15 -14.21 -22.83 -20.50
N GLU A 16 -15.07 -23.74 -20.98
CA GLU A 16 -16.40 -23.98 -20.42
C GLU A 16 -16.37 -24.46 -18.97
N ILE A 17 -15.43 -25.36 -18.64
CA ILE A 17 -15.20 -25.81 -17.26
C ILE A 17 -14.81 -24.63 -16.36
N ILE A 18 -13.92 -23.76 -16.82
CA ILE A 18 -13.46 -22.57 -16.07
C ILE A 18 -14.62 -21.57 -15.88
N ASN A 19 -15.42 -21.35 -16.94
CA ASN A 19 -16.61 -20.50 -16.86
C ASN A 19 -17.62 -21.06 -15.86
N THR A 20 -17.85 -22.35 -15.86
CA THR A 20 -18.73 -23.00 -14.88
C THR A 20 -18.19 -22.81 -13.46
N ALA A 21 -16.90 -23.02 -13.24
CA ALA A 21 -16.27 -22.80 -11.94
C ALA A 21 -16.41 -21.34 -11.50
N SER A 22 -16.17 -20.36 -12.39
CA SER A 22 -16.32 -18.94 -12.07
C SER A 22 -17.74 -18.58 -11.63
N SER A 23 -18.74 -19.19 -12.25
CA SER A 23 -20.14 -18.99 -11.89
C SER A 23 -20.48 -19.61 -10.52
N VAL A 24 -19.94 -20.79 -10.21
CA VAL A 24 -20.13 -21.45 -8.90
C VAL A 24 -19.50 -20.64 -7.76
N PHE A 25 -18.34 -20.05 -8.01
CA PHE A 25 -17.65 -19.18 -7.02
C PHE A 25 -18.12 -17.73 -7.04
N ASN A 26 -19.13 -17.39 -7.84
CA ASN A 26 -19.66 -16.03 -7.98
C ASN A 26 -18.59 -14.98 -8.31
N ILE A 27 -17.62 -15.33 -9.17
CA ILE A 27 -16.60 -14.38 -9.62
C ILE A 27 -17.28 -13.37 -10.55
N VAL A 28 -17.11 -12.09 -10.26
CA VAL A 28 -17.68 -11.01 -11.08
C VAL A 28 -17.11 -11.10 -12.51
N GLN A 29 -17.97 -10.90 -13.51
CA GLN A 29 -17.60 -11.05 -14.93
C GLN A 29 -16.37 -10.22 -15.32
N TYR A 30 -16.24 -9.01 -14.80
CA TYR A 30 -15.08 -8.15 -15.02
C TYR A 30 -13.78 -8.81 -14.51
N GLU A 31 -13.79 -9.33 -13.28
CA GLU A 31 -12.61 -9.99 -12.72
C GLU A 31 -12.27 -11.29 -13.46
N TYR A 32 -13.28 -12.04 -13.87
CA TYR A 32 -13.06 -13.22 -14.69
C TYR A 32 -12.32 -12.87 -16.00
N GLN A 33 -12.81 -11.86 -16.73
CA GLN A 33 -12.21 -11.39 -17.99
C GLN A 33 -10.80 -10.83 -17.78
N LEU A 34 -10.58 -10.10 -16.70
CA LEU A 34 -9.27 -9.58 -16.30
C LEU A 34 -8.27 -10.72 -16.07
N ILE A 35 -8.64 -11.71 -15.25
CA ILE A 35 -7.79 -12.87 -14.92
C ILE A 35 -7.53 -13.71 -16.18
N GLU A 36 -8.54 -13.97 -17.00
CA GLU A 36 -8.40 -14.69 -18.26
C GLU A 36 -7.41 -13.98 -19.18
N SER A 37 -7.62 -12.70 -19.45
CA SER A 37 -6.74 -11.89 -20.29
C SER A 37 -5.32 -11.84 -19.78
N PHE A 38 -5.13 -11.75 -18.46
CA PHE A 38 -3.80 -11.72 -17.84
C PHE A 38 -3.05 -13.06 -17.96
N VAL A 39 -3.74 -14.18 -17.77
CA VAL A 39 -3.13 -15.52 -17.85
C VAL A 39 -2.75 -15.88 -19.27
N ILE A 40 -3.64 -15.60 -20.24
CA ILE A 40 -3.45 -15.96 -21.68
C ILE A 40 -2.46 -15.00 -22.37
N LEU A 41 -2.14 -13.90 -21.75
CA LEU A 41 -1.37 -12.80 -22.30
C LEU A 41 -0.03 -13.23 -22.92
N GLU A 42 0.19 -12.87 -24.17
CA GLU A 42 1.46 -13.01 -24.87
C GLU A 42 2.18 -11.67 -25.09
N GLN A 43 1.44 -10.56 -25.16
CA GLN A 43 1.97 -9.22 -25.39
C GLN A 43 1.37 -8.21 -24.41
N ALA A 44 2.21 -7.49 -23.66
CA ALA A 44 1.80 -6.56 -22.62
C ALA A 44 0.84 -5.46 -23.11
N GLN A 45 1.00 -5.01 -24.36
CA GLN A 45 0.20 -3.95 -24.96
C GLN A 45 -1.27 -4.32 -25.20
N SER A 46 -1.62 -5.61 -25.19
CA SER A 46 -3.00 -6.07 -25.44
C SER A 46 -3.92 -5.91 -24.22
N LEU A 47 -3.36 -5.68 -23.01
CA LEU A 47 -4.16 -5.47 -21.81
C LEU A 47 -4.60 -4.01 -21.68
N ASN A 48 -5.88 -3.78 -21.44
CA ASN A 48 -6.44 -2.46 -21.20
C ASN A 48 -7.48 -2.50 -20.06
N TYR A 49 -7.03 -2.70 -18.83
CA TYR A 49 -7.85 -2.74 -17.62
C TYR A 49 -7.27 -1.81 -16.56
N ALA A 50 -8.13 -1.13 -15.79
CA ALA A 50 -7.72 -0.23 -14.71
C ALA A 50 -6.92 -0.96 -13.59
N ASP A 51 -7.17 -2.26 -13.42
CA ASP A 51 -6.49 -3.12 -12.44
C ASP A 51 -5.22 -3.78 -12.99
N ILE A 52 -4.66 -3.22 -14.07
CA ILE A 52 -3.36 -3.61 -14.63
C ILE A 52 -2.36 -2.47 -14.47
N LEU A 53 -1.16 -2.82 -14.05
CA LEU A 53 0.01 -1.96 -14.04
C LEU A 53 1.10 -2.59 -14.89
N LEU A 54 1.63 -1.81 -15.84
CA LEU A 54 2.77 -2.20 -16.68
C LEU A 54 4.01 -1.46 -16.21
N LEU A 55 5.12 -2.17 -16.11
CA LEU A 55 6.44 -1.60 -15.84
C LEU A 55 7.41 -2.09 -16.91
N ASP A 56 7.90 -1.16 -17.74
CA ASP A 56 8.88 -1.40 -18.79
C ASP A 56 9.67 -0.12 -19.12
N LYS A 57 10.56 -0.17 -20.11
CA LYS A 57 11.34 0.98 -20.61
C LYS A 57 10.53 1.94 -21.50
N GLY A 58 9.27 1.63 -21.78
CA GLY A 58 8.42 2.44 -22.66
C GLY A 58 8.25 3.87 -22.16
N SER A 59 7.99 4.79 -23.07
CA SER A 59 7.69 6.17 -22.71
C SER A 59 6.33 6.26 -21.99
N GLN A 60 6.23 7.13 -20.98
CA GLN A 60 4.98 7.46 -20.27
C GLN A 60 3.94 8.18 -21.16
N PHE A 61 3.98 8.01 -22.48
CA PHE A 61 2.91 8.53 -23.32
C PHE A 61 1.66 7.73 -23.06
N ILE A 62 0.76 8.33 -22.28
CA ILE A 62 -0.60 7.85 -22.09
C ILE A 62 -1.29 7.96 -23.45
N GLU A 63 -1.44 6.84 -24.14
CA GLU A 63 -2.35 6.80 -25.30
C GLU A 63 -3.75 7.12 -24.81
N GLU A 64 -4.41 8.10 -25.42
CA GLU A 64 -5.79 8.43 -25.11
C GLU A 64 -6.66 7.16 -25.17
N GLY A 65 -7.39 6.87 -24.08
CA GLY A 65 -8.27 5.70 -23.97
C GLY A 65 -7.66 4.47 -23.30
N ARG A 66 -6.39 4.50 -22.84
CA ARG A 66 -5.85 3.42 -22.01
C ARG A 66 -6.30 3.54 -20.56
N LEU A 67 -6.78 2.43 -20.02
CA LEU A 67 -7.17 2.29 -18.61
C LEU A 67 -6.03 1.82 -17.71
N ASN A 68 -5.13 1.00 -18.27
CA ASN A 68 -4.01 0.44 -17.52
C ASN A 68 -2.98 1.50 -17.13
N LYS A 69 -2.41 1.32 -15.95
CA LYS A 69 -1.34 2.19 -15.43
C LYS A 69 0.00 1.78 -16.02
N HIS A 70 0.87 2.75 -16.24
CA HIS A 70 2.21 2.51 -16.76
C HIS A 70 3.26 3.22 -15.89
N VAL A 71 4.30 2.48 -15.52
CA VAL A 71 5.47 2.98 -14.77
C VAL A 71 6.72 2.73 -15.59
N HIS A 72 7.52 3.77 -15.76
CA HIS A 72 8.81 3.63 -16.41
C HIS A 72 9.81 2.92 -15.49
N GLY A 73 10.48 1.88 -15.99
CA GLY A 73 11.48 1.11 -15.25
C GLY A 73 12.64 0.68 -16.13
N HIS A 74 13.81 0.46 -15.52
CA HIS A 74 15.01 -0.03 -16.22
C HIS A 74 14.99 -1.57 -16.33
N ILE A 75 14.05 -2.10 -17.10
CA ILE A 75 13.91 -3.54 -17.31
C ILE A 75 13.73 -3.83 -18.80
N GLU A 76 14.45 -4.83 -19.33
CA GLU A 76 14.17 -5.35 -20.66
C GLU A 76 12.94 -6.26 -20.61
N GLY A 77 12.04 -6.11 -21.57
CA GLY A 77 10.73 -6.75 -21.52
C GLY A 77 9.74 -5.96 -20.64
N SER A 78 8.73 -6.64 -20.12
CA SER A 78 7.68 -6.01 -19.33
C SER A 78 7.35 -6.81 -18.08
N LEU A 79 7.30 -6.16 -16.92
CA LEU A 79 6.66 -6.66 -15.72
C LEU A 79 5.21 -6.17 -15.69
N ILE A 80 4.29 -7.09 -15.51
CA ILE A 80 2.87 -6.82 -15.51
C ILE A 80 2.32 -7.22 -14.16
N PHE A 81 1.59 -6.30 -13.53
CA PHE A 81 0.93 -6.54 -12.25
C PHE A 81 -0.57 -6.44 -12.45
N MET A 82 -1.30 -7.36 -11.86
CA MET A 82 -2.76 -7.42 -11.85
C MET A 82 -3.26 -7.37 -10.43
N ARG A 83 -4.24 -6.53 -10.16
CA ARG A 83 -4.98 -6.51 -8.90
C ARG A 83 -6.33 -7.23 -9.08
N VAL A 84 -6.66 -8.15 -8.17
CA VAL A 84 -8.00 -8.73 -8.03
C VAL A 84 -8.67 -8.04 -6.85
N GLN A 85 -9.57 -7.10 -7.13
CA GLN A 85 -10.14 -6.19 -6.12
C GLN A 85 -10.96 -6.91 -5.06
N SER A 86 -11.75 -7.93 -5.44
CA SER A 86 -12.66 -8.64 -4.52
C SER A 86 -11.95 -9.31 -3.35
N VAL A 87 -10.67 -9.67 -3.52
CA VAL A 87 -9.83 -10.34 -2.51
C VAL A 87 -8.57 -9.55 -2.15
N ASP A 88 -8.40 -8.35 -2.71
CA ASP A 88 -7.22 -7.48 -2.59
C ASP A 88 -5.89 -8.23 -2.78
N MET A 89 -5.87 -9.11 -3.77
CA MET A 89 -4.68 -9.89 -4.13
C MET A 89 -4.02 -9.33 -5.38
N TYR A 90 -2.69 -9.42 -5.40
CA TYR A 90 -1.88 -8.96 -6.52
C TYR A 90 -1.10 -10.12 -7.12
N PHE A 91 -1.04 -10.13 -8.43
CA PHE A 91 -0.29 -11.13 -9.21
C PHE A 91 0.68 -10.41 -10.13
N THR A 92 1.79 -11.07 -10.44
CA THR A 92 2.78 -10.53 -11.37
C THR A 92 3.18 -11.56 -12.41
N LYS A 93 3.53 -11.08 -13.59
CA LYS A 93 4.00 -11.86 -14.72
C LYS A 93 5.10 -11.07 -15.43
N TYR A 94 6.17 -11.75 -15.77
CA TYR A 94 7.25 -11.17 -16.54
C TYR A 94 7.21 -11.69 -17.99
N LEU A 95 7.33 -10.77 -18.95
CA LEU A 95 7.47 -11.05 -20.37
C LEU A 95 8.81 -10.50 -20.84
N GLY A 96 9.78 -11.37 -21.05
CA GLY A 96 11.14 -11.00 -21.48
C GLY A 96 12.12 -12.13 -21.26
N ASP A 97 13.37 -11.88 -21.63
CA ASP A 97 14.45 -12.86 -21.61
C ASP A 97 15.46 -12.65 -20.47
N GLU A 98 15.33 -11.56 -19.71
CA GLU A 98 16.22 -11.26 -18.57
C GLU A 98 15.91 -12.11 -17.35
N THR A 99 16.95 -12.31 -16.52
CA THR A 99 16.80 -13.01 -15.26
C THR A 99 16.41 -12.03 -14.14
N ASN A 100 15.13 -11.97 -13.85
CA ASN A 100 14.60 -11.23 -12.69
C ASN A 100 14.31 -12.21 -11.55
N ALA A 101 14.34 -11.74 -10.31
CA ALA A 101 14.11 -12.60 -9.15
C ALA A 101 13.01 -12.06 -8.25
N LEU A 102 12.00 -12.88 -7.96
CA LEU A 102 10.96 -12.61 -6.97
C LEU A 102 11.36 -13.26 -5.63
N ASN A 103 11.50 -12.46 -4.59
CA ASN A 103 11.91 -12.91 -3.25
C ASN A 103 13.19 -13.76 -3.25
N GLY A 104 14.14 -13.43 -4.14
CA GLY A 104 15.39 -14.15 -4.32
C GLY A 104 15.34 -15.38 -5.22
N PHE A 105 14.18 -15.78 -5.73
CA PHE A 105 14.04 -16.91 -6.66
C PHE A 105 13.87 -16.42 -8.10
N PRO A 106 14.55 -17.03 -9.09
CA PRO A 106 14.44 -16.63 -10.49
C PRO A 106 13.00 -16.73 -11.00
N MET A 107 12.55 -15.71 -11.71
CA MET A 107 11.25 -15.69 -12.38
C MET A 107 11.38 -16.32 -13.76
N GLN A 108 10.43 -17.19 -14.09
CA GLN A 108 10.29 -17.72 -15.44
C GLN A 108 9.45 -16.78 -16.29
N SER A 109 9.88 -16.54 -17.52
CA SER A 109 9.11 -15.73 -18.48
C SER A 109 7.72 -16.35 -18.70
N ASN A 110 6.73 -15.49 -18.83
CA ASN A 110 5.33 -15.85 -19.09
C ASN A 110 4.65 -16.74 -18.02
N ARG A 111 5.18 -16.76 -16.80
CA ARG A 111 4.58 -17.46 -15.65
C ARG A 111 3.97 -16.48 -14.67
N VAL A 112 2.80 -16.82 -14.12
CA VAL A 112 2.11 -16.02 -13.11
C VAL A 112 2.65 -16.34 -11.72
N TYR A 113 2.89 -15.30 -10.94
CA TYR A 113 3.34 -15.36 -9.55
C TYR A 113 2.42 -14.57 -8.65
N LEU A 114 2.19 -15.07 -7.46
CA LEU A 114 1.56 -14.26 -6.40
C LEU A 114 2.54 -13.18 -5.96
N PHE A 115 2.06 -11.93 -5.92
CA PHE A 115 2.81 -10.80 -5.43
C PHE A 115 2.16 -10.31 -4.14
N SER A 116 2.61 -10.83 -3.02
CA SER A 116 2.03 -10.62 -1.69
C SER A 116 2.78 -9.54 -0.91
N HIS A 117 2.19 -9.13 0.21
CA HIS A 117 2.82 -8.19 1.13
C HIS A 117 4.24 -8.66 1.52
N GLY A 118 5.19 -7.72 1.46
CA GLY A 118 6.61 -8.00 1.69
C GLY A 118 7.37 -8.56 0.49
N SER A 119 6.71 -8.84 -0.64
CA SER A 119 7.39 -9.30 -1.86
C SER A 119 8.29 -8.22 -2.43
N THR A 120 9.42 -8.67 -2.97
CA THR A 120 10.41 -7.82 -3.66
C THR A 120 10.82 -8.48 -4.96
N ILE A 121 10.81 -7.73 -6.06
CA ILE A 121 11.38 -8.17 -7.33
C ILE A 121 12.72 -7.44 -7.51
N LYS A 122 13.80 -8.21 -7.71
CA LYS A 122 15.09 -7.68 -8.16
C LYS A 122 15.21 -7.86 -9.66
N THR A 123 15.46 -6.76 -10.37
CA THR A 123 15.72 -6.77 -11.79
C THR A 123 17.18 -7.14 -12.08
N GLN A 124 17.47 -7.59 -13.30
CA GLN A 124 18.85 -7.83 -13.72
C GLN A 124 19.69 -6.55 -13.69
N ALA A 125 19.08 -5.38 -13.90
CA ALA A 125 19.74 -4.08 -13.79
C ALA A 125 20.14 -3.70 -12.35
N GLY A 126 19.66 -4.46 -11.34
CA GLY A 126 19.95 -4.25 -9.93
C GLY A 126 18.89 -3.44 -9.17
N ASP A 127 17.84 -2.96 -9.84
CA ASP A 127 16.75 -2.25 -9.20
C ASP A 127 15.92 -3.21 -8.36
N ALA A 128 15.47 -2.73 -7.20
CA ALA A 128 14.56 -3.45 -6.33
C ALA A 128 13.17 -2.81 -6.38
N LEU A 129 12.17 -3.59 -6.73
CA LEU A 129 10.76 -3.19 -6.78
C LEU A 129 10.04 -3.79 -5.57
N TYR A 130 9.54 -2.96 -4.68
CA TYR A 130 8.86 -3.40 -3.47
C TYR A 130 7.35 -3.44 -3.67
N TYR A 131 6.70 -4.37 -2.96
CA TYR A 131 5.24 -4.49 -2.95
C TYR A 131 4.53 -3.16 -2.64
N SER A 132 5.00 -2.44 -1.60
CA SER A 132 4.44 -1.15 -1.19
C SER A 132 4.42 -0.11 -2.30
N ASP A 133 5.50 -0.04 -3.07
CA ASP A 133 5.67 0.96 -4.11
C ASP A 133 4.72 0.69 -5.28
N LEU A 134 4.60 -0.58 -5.67
CA LEU A 134 3.74 -0.99 -6.77
C LEU A 134 2.24 -0.90 -6.42
N VAL A 135 1.87 -1.31 -5.20
CA VAL A 135 0.48 -1.19 -4.71
C VAL A 135 0.05 0.27 -4.60
N ALA A 136 0.96 1.18 -4.25
CA ALA A 136 0.67 2.61 -4.21
C ALA A 136 0.17 3.14 -5.57
N HIS A 137 0.66 2.60 -6.69
CA HIS A 137 0.20 2.99 -8.03
C HIS A 137 -1.25 2.56 -8.31
N PHE A 138 -1.71 1.43 -7.77
CA PHE A 138 -3.13 1.02 -7.89
C PHE A 138 -4.05 1.92 -7.06
N ASN A 139 -3.55 2.46 -5.97
CA ASN A 139 -4.30 3.32 -5.07
C ASN A 139 -4.22 4.81 -5.45
N GLU A 140 -3.63 5.17 -6.58
CA GLU A 140 -3.50 6.57 -7.03
C GLU A 140 -4.83 7.30 -7.23
N GLU A 141 -5.91 6.60 -7.52
CA GLU A 141 -7.26 7.18 -7.55
C GLU A 141 -7.77 7.59 -6.16
N ILE A 142 -7.23 7.00 -5.08
CA ILE A 142 -7.51 7.41 -3.70
C ILE A 142 -6.77 8.70 -3.33
N LYS A 143 -5.81 9.15 -4.15
CA LYS A 143 -5.08 10.42 -3.96
C LYS A 143 -5.95 11.69 -4.08
N THR A 144 -7.23 11.59 -4.44
CA THR A 144 -8.12 12.75 -4.39
C THR A 144 -8.50 13.16 -2.97
N THR A 145 -8.33 12.32 -1.97
CA THR A 145 -8.35 12.74 -0.58
C THR A 145 -6.93 13.16 -0.20
N LYS A 146 -6.57 14.41 -0.55
CA LYS A 146 -5.30 15.02 -0.12
C LYS A 146 -5.20 14.86 1.37
N LEU A 147 -4.33 13.95 1.85
CA LEU A 147 -4.06 13.84 3.27
C LEU A 147 -3.67 15.23 3.77
N SER A 148 -4.45 15.78 4.65
CA SER A 148 -4.16 17.07 5.27
C SER A 148 -4.02 16.87 6.77
N PHE A 149 -2.95 17.40 7.32
CA PHE A 149 -2.69 17.41 8.75
C PHE A 149 -2.62 18.86 9.23
N ASN A 150 -3.65 19.26 9.98
CA ASN A 150 -3.79 20.62 10.46
C ASN A 150 -3.83 20.61 11.98
N VAL A 151 -2.85 21.24 12.58
CA VAL A 151 -2.72 21.40 14.03
C VAL A 151 -2.90 22.88 14.36
N ARG A 152 -3.83 23.18 15.24
CA ARG A 152 -3.99 24.48 15.86
C ARG A 152 -4.17 24.29 17.35
N ILE A 153 -3.17 24.67 18.13
CA ILE A 153 -3.18 24.65 19.59
C ILE A 153 -3.08 26.06 20.06
N ASP A 154 -4.18 26.64 20.52
CA ASP A 154 -4.16 27.99 21.10
C ASP A 154 -3.54 27.93 22.50
N GLU A 155 -3.91 26.92 23.30
CA GLU A 155 -3.34 26.69 24.63
C GLU A 155 -3.44 25.23 25.08
N LEU A 156 -2.41 24.74 25.76
CA LEU A 156 -2.43 23.55 26.58
C LEU A 156 -2.02 23.87 28.00
N LYS A 157 -2.91 23.69 28.97
CA LYS A 157 -2.64 23.78 30.42
C LYS A 157 -2.55 22.39 31.04
N PHE A 158 -1.56 22.23 31.89
CA PHE A 158 -1.47 21.05 32.76
C PHE A 158 -2.43 21.18 33.96
N PRO A 159 -2.77 20.08 34.64
CA PRO A 159 -3.60 20.12 35.87
C PRO A 159 -3.03 21.05 36.97
N SER A 160 -1.71 21.24 36.98
CA SER A 160 -1.03 22.19 37.87
C SER A 160 -1.29 23.66 37.56
N GLY A 161 -1.96 23.98 36.44
CA GLY A 161 -2.16 25.32 35.92
C GLY A 161 -1.02 25.87 35.08
N ALA A 162 0.10 25.16 35.00
CA ALA A 162 1.23 25.55 34.15
C ALA A 162 0.86 25.39 32.65
N ILE A 163 1.33 26.33 31.84
CA ILE A 163 1.13 26.30 30.40
C ILE A 163 2.21 25.46 29.77
N GLY A 164 1.79 24.39 29.08
CA GLY A 164 2.68 23.48 28.36
C GLY A 164 2.94 23.89 26.91
N LEU A 165 1.89 24.36 26.21
CA LEU A 165 1.98 24.84 24.83
C LEU A 165 1.11 26.07 24.63
N ARG A 166 1.52 26.98 23.74
CA ARG A 166 0.76 28.16 23.37
C ARG A 166 1.02 28.55 21.91
N ASN A 167 -0.05 28.86 21.19
CA ASN A 167 -0.02 29.43 19.83
C ASN A 167 0.80 28.57 18.83
N VAL A 168 0.54 27.27 18.78
CA VAL A 168 1.16 26.39 17.81
C VAL A 168 0.21 26.18 16.62
N ALA A 169 0.72 26.41 15.41
CA ALA A 169 0.00 26.16 14.16
C ALA A 169 0.92 25.42 13.18
N ILE A 170 0.44 24.26 12.66
CA ILE A 170 1.13 23.45 11.67
C ILE A 170 0.07 23.02 10.64
N SER A 171 0.35 23.19 9.35
CA SER A 171 -0.52 22.76 8.28
C SER A 171 0.32 22.11 7.19
N GLU A 172 0.19 20.79 7.04
CA GLU A 172 1.02 20.02 6.12
C GLU A 172 0.19 19.04 5.28
N GLY A 173 0.69 18.83 4.07
CA GLY A 173 0.16 17.85 3.14
C GLY A 173 0.88 16.49 3.23
N PRO A 174 0.55 15.54 2.34
CA PRO A 174 1.13 14.21 2.32
C PRO A 174 2.62 14.21 1.97
N GLY A 175 3.35 13.16 2.41
CA GLY A 175 4.75 12.94 2.05
C GLY A 175 5.74 13.92 2.69
N LYS A 176 5.39 14.56 3.79
CA LYS A 176 6.26 15.50 4.51
C LYS A 176 6.87 14.86 5.75
N LEU A 177 8.14 15.18 5.99
CA LEU A 177 8.84 14.90 7.24
C LEU A 177 8.90 16.18 8.06
N ILE A 178 8.36 16.17 9.28
CA ILE A 178 8.34 17.30 10.19
C ILE A 178 9.34 17.05 11.31
N GLY A 179 10.36 17.90 11.44
CA GLY A 179 11.33 17.86 12.52
C GLY A 179 10.95 18.83 13.63
N ILE A 180 10.85 18.34 14.89
CA ILE A 180 10.61 19.17 16.08
C ILE A 180 11.92 19.27 16.85
N MET A 181 12.50 20.47 16.90
CA MET A 181 13.77 20.75 17.56
C MET A 181 13.60 21.75 18.69
N GLY A 182 14.47 21.70 19.70
CA GLY A 182 14.48 22.61 20.84
C GLY A 182 15.25 22.03 22.03
N ALA A 183 15.56 22.88 23.03
CA ALA A 183 16.24 22.48 24.26
C ALA A 183 15.43 21.43 25.06
N SER A 184 16.08 20.81 26.05
CA SER A 184 15.39 19.98 27.03
C SER A 184 14.33 20.81 27.77
N GLY A 185 13.13 20.25 27.98
CA GLY A 185 12.02 20.97 28.61
C GLY A 185 11.24 21.93 27.70
N ALA A 186 11.62 22.15 26.44
CA ALA A 186 10.93 23.06 25.52
C ALA A 186 9.53 22.56 25.05
N GLY A 187 9.01 21.46 25.55
CA GLY A 187 7.68 20.97 25.23
C GLY A 187 7.58 20.09 23.98
N LYS A 188 8.70 19.61 23.42
CA LYS A 188 8.71 18.76 22.22
C LYS A 188 7.86 17.50 22.35
N THR A 189 8.07 16.73 23.41
CA THR A 189 7.29 15.52 23.70
C THR A 189 5.82 15.85 23.98
N THR A 190 5.56 16.97 24.66
CA THR A 190 4.18 17.44 24.90
C THR A 190 3.48 17.74 23.57
N LEU A 191 4.16 18.45 22.65
CA LEU A 191 3.62 18.75 21.33
C LEU A 191 3.37 17.46 20.54
N LEU A 192 4.34 16.52 20.52
CA LEU A 192 4.17 15.24 19.85
C LEU A 192 2.97 14.46 20.39
N ASN A 193 2.82 14.37 21.72
CA ASN A 193 1.70 13.68 22.35
C ASN A 193 0.34 14.32 22.01
N VAL A 194 0.29 15.65 21.90
CA VAL A 194 -0.93 16.36 21.47
C VAL A 194 -1.22 16.07 19.99
N MET A 195 -0.22 16.12 19.14
CA MET A 195 -0.34 15.80 17.71
C MET A 195 -0.72 14.34 17.44
N ALA A 196 -0.26 13.41 18.27
CA ALA A 196 -0.62 12.01 18.23
C ALA A 196 -2.01 11.68 18.84
N GLY A 197 -2.70 12.67 19.41
CA GLY A 197 -4.02 12.48 20.03
C GLY A 197 -4.00 11.86 21.42
N LEU A 198 -2.81 11.67 22.03
CA LEU A 198 -2.66 11.12 23.38
C LEU A 198 -3.06 12.16 24.46
N VAL A 199 -2.87 13.43 24.17
CA VAL A 199 -3.23 14.54 25.06
C VAL A 199 -4.12 15.51 24.29
N LYS A 200 -5.27 15.86 24.88
CA LYS A 200 -6.18 16.85 24.28
C LYS A 200 -5.73 18.27 24.66
N PRO A 201 -5.63 19.20 23.70
CA PRO A 201 -5.34 20.61 24.02
C PRO A 201 -6.48 21.23 24.84
N THR A 202 -6.18 22.21 25.67
CA THR A 202 -7.19 22.96 26.42
C THR A 202 -8.06 23.79 25.50
N THR A 203 -7.44 24.45 24.51
CA THR A 203 -8.10 25.18 23.41
C THR A 203 -7.34 24.93 22.12
N GLY A 204 -8.07 24.72 21.03
CA GLY A 204 -7.53 24.37 19.73
C GLY A 204 -8.09 23.05 19.21
N GLN A 205 -7.61 22.62 18.06
CA GLN A 205 -8.04 21.39 17.40
C GLN A 205 -6.91 20.80 16.55
N ILE A 206 -6.94 19.49 16.38
CA ILE A 206 -6.05 18.76 15.47
C ILE A 206 -6.94 18.01 14.47
N LEU A 207 -6.74 18.30 13.20
CA LEU A 207 -7.54 17.73 12.12
C LEU A 207 -6.68 16.86 11.21
N ILE A 208 -7.15 15.67 10.91
CA ILE A 208 -6.64 14.79 9.83
C ILE A 208 -7.76 14.67 8.81
N ASN A 209 -7.50 15.09 7.56
CA ASN A 209 -8.50 15.12 6.50
C ASN A 209 -9.80 15.85 6.89
N GLY A 210 -9.69 16.90 7.72
CA GLY A 210 -10.83 17.67 8.22
C GLY A 210 -11.55 17.04 9.43
N PHE A 211 -11.17 15.84 9.87
CA PHE A 211 -11.75 15.18 11.05
C PHE A 211 -10.94 15.47 12.30
N ASP A 212 -11.61 15.94 13.35
CA ASP A 212 -10.96 16.20 14.65
C ASP A 212 -10.59 14.88 15.34
N ILE A 213 -9.31 14.73 15.70
CA ILE A 213 -8.76 13.49 16.26
C ILE A 213 -9.31 13.15 17.65
N HIS A 214 -9.89 14.09 18.35
CA HIS A 214 -10.50 13.88 19.68
C HIS A 214 -12.01 13.73 19.62
N ALA A 215 -12.68 14.49 18.73
CA ALA A 215 -14.13 14.49 18.61
C ALA A 215 -14.65 13.36 17.70
N GLN A 216 -13.84 12.92 16.72
CA GLN A 216 -14.24 11.96 15.67
C GLN A 216 -13.28 10.78 15.60
N LYS A 217 -12.91 10.21 16.75
CA LYS A 217 -11.90 9.12 16.88
C LYS A 217 -12.20 7.92 15.98
N GLU A 218 -13.46 7.58 15.82
CA GLU A 218 -13.86 6.40 15.01
C GLU A 218 -13.50 6.55 13.54
N LYS A 219 -13.52 7.79 13.01
CA LYS A 219 -13.21 8.06 11.60
C LYS A 219 -11.71 8.06 11.28
N ILE A 220 -10.87 8.16 12.32
CA ILE A 220 -9.42 8.20 12.20
C ILE A 220 -8.72 7.03 12.88
N HIS A 221 -9.50 6.01 13.29
CA HIS A 221 -8.95 4.82 13.92
C HIS A 221 -7.94 4.14 12.96
N GLY A 222 -6.74 3.84 13.47
CA GLY A 222 -5.67 3.23 12.69
C GLY A 222 -4.91 4.16 11.72
N VAL A 223 -5.26 5.46 11.65
CA VAL A 223 -4.57 6.42 10.77
C VAL A 223 -3.26 6.93 11.39
N ILE A 224 -3.16 6.97 12.72
CA ILE A 224 -1.98 7.47 13.44
C ILE A 224 -1.19 6.28 13.97
N GLY A 225 0.06 6.11 13.50
CA GLY A 225 1.06 5.26 14.13
C GLY A 225 1.91 6.09 15.10
N TYR A 226 2.09 5.61 16.33
CA TYR A 226 2.90 6.27 17.35
C TYR A 226 4.02 5.35 17.82
N VAL A 227 5.25 5.88 17.81
CA VAL A 227 6.42 5.22 18.39
C VAL A 227 6.87 6.06 19.58
N SER A 228 6.83 5.46 20.78
CA SER A 228 7.24 6.12 22.01
C SER A 228 8.75 6.30 22.10
N GLN A 229 9.21 7.17 23.00
CA GLN A 229 10.63 7.35 23.28
C GLN A 229 11.22 6.13 23.98
N ASP A 230 10.47 5.54 24.92
CA ASP A 230 10.85 4.32 25.62
C ASP A 230 10.32 3.12 24.83
N ASP A 231 11.12 2.07 24.70
CA ASP A 231 10.66 0.84 24.12
C ASP A 231 9.62 0.18 25.04
N LEU A 232 8.59 -0.41 24.42
CA LEU A 232 7.54 -1.16 25.12
C LEU A 232 7.77 -2.67 24.94
N LEU A 233 9.01 -3.06 24.72
CA LEU A 233 9.37 -4.47 24.55
C LEU A 233 9.31 -5.20 25.88
N ILE A 234 8.79 -6.40 25.84
CA ILE A 234 8.82 -7.33 26.99
C ILE A 234 10.14 -8.09 26.88
N GLU A 235 11.05 -7.85 27.82
CA GLU A 235 12.44 -8.35 27.77
C GLU A 235 12.52 -9.89 27.79
N GLU A 236 11.54 -10.56 28.43
CA GLU A 236 11.46 -12.02 28.51
C GLU A 236 11.00 -12.68 27.19
N LEU A 237 10.51 -11.89 26.24
CA LEU A 237 10.05 -12.37 24.94
C LEU A 237 11.10 -12.18 23.86
N THR A 238 11.14 -13.11 22.91
CA THR A 238 11.94 -12.94 21.70
C THR A 238 11.40 -11.78 20.85
N VAL A 239 12.21 -11.26 19.93
CA VAL A 239 11.78 -10.22 18.96
C VAL A 239 10.54 -10.69 18.19
N TYR A 240 10.53 -11.94 17.72
CA TYR A 240 9.37 -12.51 17.04
C TYR A 240 8.11 -12.49 17.92
N GLN A 241 8.21 -12.91 19.18
CA GLN A 241 7.09 -12.95 20.11
C GLN A 241 6.56 -11.53 20.42
N ASN A 242 7.45 -10.55 20.63
CA ASN A 242 7.07 -9.16 20.81
C ASN A 242 6.28 -8.65 19.61
N LEU A 243 6.76 -8.86 18.39
CA LEU A 243 6.09 -8.44 17.17
C LEU A 243 4.76 -9.19 16.96
N TYR A 244 4.76 -10.50 17.18
CA TYR A 244 3.58 -11.35 16.99
C TYR A 244 2.44 -10.96 17.94
N TYR A 245 2.71 -10.82 19.24
CA TYR A 245 1.68 -10.47 20.21
C TYR A 245 1.19 -9.03 20.04
N ASN A 246 2.07 -8.07 19.74
CA ASN A 246 1.66 -6.72 19.41
C ASN A 246 0.75 -6.68 18.18
N ALA A 247 1.12 -7.37 17.11
CA ALA A 247 0.28 -7.47 15.93
C ALA A 247 -1.09 -8.10 16.25
N LYS A 248 -1.11 -9.18 17.03
CA LYS A 248 -2.34 -9.87 17.43
C LYS A 248 -3.26 -9.00 18.31
N LEU A 249 -2.72 -8.09 19.11
CA LEU A 249 -3.50 -7.14 19.90
C LEU A 249 -4.06 -5.98 19.08
N CYS A 250 -3.33 -5.58 18.03
CA CYS A 250 -3.72 -4.43 17.19
C CYS A 250 -4.69 -4.79 16.06
N PHE A 251 -4.63 -6.03 15.55
CA PHE A 251 -5.45 -6.47 14.43
C PHE A 251 -6.50 -7.49 14.88
N ALA A 252 -7.77 -7.23 14.58
CA ALA A 252 -8.89 -8.07 15.02
C ALA A 252 -8.94 -9.46 14.33
N THR A 253 -8.23 -9.64 13.22
CA THR A 253 -8.13 -10.89 12.46
C THR A 253 -6.66 -11.19 12.14
N PHE A 254 -6.16 -12.24 12.78
CA PHE A 254 -4.86 -12.86 12.47
C PHE A 254 -5.07 -14.33 12.21
#